data_b359e6b5bea2e239732ffa270ae15d81
#
_entry.id   b359e6b5bea2e239732ffa270ae15d81
#
_cell.length_a   1.000
_cell.length_b   1.000
_cell.length_c   1.000
_cell.angle_alpha   90.00
_cell.angle_beta   90.00
_cell.angle_gamma   90.00
#
_symmetry.space_group_name_H-M   'P 1'
#
loop_
_entity.id
_entity.type
_entity.pdbx_description
1 polymer ?
#
loop_
_entity_poly.entity_id
_entity_poly.type
_entity_poly.pdbx_seq_one_letter_code
_entity_poly.pdbx_strand_id
1 'polypeptide(L)'
;GSEMCIRDSEHSDENLVVNTVTMWNGNYYIGTDSGIAVSYAAAGSILANGDYIQKQDSDLKELVNKLVKELDNVRIRCITTDSKNNMWICTTGKGIYEVTYSGEIIRYDENNGLSGNRYRTITELSDNTMLAAGDTGLSYIVDEAVIGNIGYSMKNSKVLCTLETDIQDYGRVILAGTDGNGIEVISDGRVIDNYDKDDGLSSAVILRMVKDASGEGVFIVTSNSLCYMDKTGIIRILDNFPYYNNYNVVNGNNDNLFVLGSAGIYVVDKSALLSGKELDYKLLNGDCGLENALTPNAWDYIDVNNNLYMSTDDGVMIVNLNDYSARIRSYRIQMKSVKVDGESLRVKRGEELYIDSKAQMIEMFPEIINYSVNTPYVSIYLEGYDAEPRIILQSDLTNIIYMNIPVGTYTFHLSVLDENGRVPISENTYTIIKEAKIYDYWWFKVYMVGIFALTVAYLTWIIFHTQIKRTLDFQKKELEFVKKQLEMGNETVLTIARTVDAKDVNTSQHSLRVSEYSVMIAKELGYSDEECENLRKAALLHDIGKIGIPDRILNKPERLTDEEYAIMKSHVEKGA
;
A
#
# COMPACT_ATOMS: atom_id res chain seq x y z
N GLY A 1 -0.26 20.07 6.99
CA GLY A 1 0.83 19.98 6.06
C GLY A 1 0.80 21.17 5.14
N SER A 2 1.88 21.92 5.07
CA SER A 2 2.05 22.93 4.04
C SER A 2 2.96 22.31 2.99
N GLU A 3 2.37 21.82 1.92
CA GLU A 3 3.08 21.51 0.70
C GLU A 3 3.41 22.85 0.03
N MET A 4 4.68 23.09 -0.18
CA MET A 4 5.13 24.24 -0.94
C MET A 4 5.70 23.70 -2.26
N CYS A 5 4.94 23.89 -3.34
CA CYS A 5 5.44 23.66 -4.69
C CYS A 5 6.30 24.89 -5.06
N ILE A 6 7.58 24.69 -5.30
CA ILE A 6 8.44 25.75 -5.81
C ILE A 6 8.27 25.76 -7.33
N ARG A 7 7.42 26.65 -7.83
CA ARG A 7 7.34 27.00 -9.26
C ARG A 7 8.14 28.28 -9.49
N ASP A 8 8.91 28.27 -10.54
CA ASP A 8 9.50 29.53 -11.04
C ASP A 8 8.37 30.40 -11.62
N SER A 9 8.09 31.56 -11.00
CA SER A 9 6.96 32.40 -11.35
C SER A 9 7.13 33.21 -12.64
N GLU A 10 8.25 33.08 -13.36
CA GLU A 10 8.57 33.89 -14.55
C GLU A 10 8.65 33.10 -15.88
N HIS A 11 8.47 31.79 -15.90
CA HIS A 11 8.48 31.02 -17.16
C HIS A 11 7.14 30.32 -17.41
N SER A 12 6.59 30.70 -18.55
CA SER A 12 5.39 30.24 -19.24
C SER A 12 5.18 28.72 -19.29
N ASP A 13 3.95 28.30 -19.18
CA ASP A 13 3.19 27.16 -19.76
C ASP A 13 3.89 25.83 -20.19
N GLU A 14 5.18 25.63 -19.93
CA GLU A 14 5.89 24.37 -20.15
C GLU A 14 6.18 23.67 -18.81
N ASN A 15 5.87 22.38 -18.71
CA ASN A 15 6.19 21.55 -17.54
C ASN A 15 7.68 21.60 -17.24
N LEU A 16 8.05 22.03 -16.04
CA LEU A 16 9.44 22.14 -15.59
C LEU A 16 9.91 20.79 -15.02
N VAL A 17 10.39 19.91 -15.88
CA VAL A 17 10.97 18.64 -15.45
C VAL A 17 12.27 18.85 -14.70
N VAL A 18 12.27 18.52 -13.42
CA VAL A 18 13.42 18.67 -12.52
C VAL A 18 14.21 17.37 -12.44
N ASN A 19 15.53 17.45 -12.60
CA ASN A 19 16.46 16.33 -12.46
C ASN A 19 17.19 16.32 -11.12
N THR A 20 17.34 17.48 -10.49
CA THR A 20 18.08 17.63 -9.23
C THR A 20 17.72 18.95 -8.56
N VAL A 21 17.78 18.96 -7.25
CA VAL A 21 17.61 20.16 -6.44
C VAL A 21 18.63 20.15 -5.30
N THR A 22 19.16 21.31 -4.96
CA THR A 22 20.00 21.50 -3.77
C THR A 22 19.84 22.90 -3.22
N MET A 23 20.22 23.10 -1.97
CA MET A 23 20.28 24.43 -1.35
C MET A 23 21.75 24.85 -1.21
N TRP A 24 22.07 26.05 -1.69
CA TRP A 24 23.38 26.63 -1.55
C TRP A 24 23.27 28.15 -1.27
N ASN A 25 24.01 28.63 -0.28
CA ASN A 25 23.96 30.01 0.16
C ASN A 25 22.54 30.57 0.35
N GLY A 26 21.63 29.73 0.93
CA GLY A 26 20.24 30.13 1.23
C GLY A 26 19.30 30.20 0.04
N ASN A 27 19.71 29.76 -1.15
CA ASN A 27 18.89 29.68 -2.35
C ASN A 27 18.79 28.25 -2.85
N TYR A 28 17.68 27.93 -3.53
CA TYR A 28 17.49 26.62 -4.17
C TYR A 28 17.98 26.68 -5.62
N TYR A 29 18.85 25.74 -5.96
CA TYR A 29 19.35 25.54 -7.32
C TYR A 29 18.70 24.29 -7.87
N ILE A 30 18.01 24.45 -8.98
CA ILE A 30 17.17 23.43 -9.60
C ILE A 30 17.73 23.12 -10.98
N GLY A 31 18.20 21.90 -11.17
CA GLY A 31 18.72 21.44 -12.45
C GLY A 31 17.62 20.77 -13.29
N THR A 32 17.50 21.20 -14.54
CA THR A 32 16.48 20.75 -15.49
C THR A 32 17.10 20.16 -16.77
N ASP A 33 16.27 19.75 -17.69
CA ASP A 33 16.72 19.31 -19.03
C ASP A 33 17.24 20.46 -19.89
N SER A 34 16.86 21.69 -19.58
CA SER A 34 17.19 22.89 -20.36
C SER A 34 18.15 23.86 -19.66
N GLY A 35 18.56 23.58 -18.44
CA GLY A 35 19.46 24.48 -17.71
C GLY A 35 19.30 24.42 -16.19
N ILE A 36 19.75 25.48 -15.55
CA ILE A 36 19.62 25.68 -14.11
C ILE A 36 18.65 26.81 -13.82
N ALA A 37 17.69 26.54 -12.92
CA ALA A 37 16.81 27.55 -12.36
C ALA A 37 17.22 27.85 -10.90
N VAL A 38 17.00 29.07 -10.44
CA VAL A 38 17.34 29.44 -9.07
C VAL A 38 16.11 30.08 -8.42
N SER A 39 15.67 29.48 -7.32
CA SER A 39 14.58 29.99 -6.50
C SER A 39 15.15 30.58 -5.22
N TYR A 40 14.89 31.85 -5.00
CA TYR A 40 15.34 32.56 -3.81
C TYR A 40 14.45 32.16 -2.63
N ALA A 41 15.06 31.67 -1.53
CA ALA A 41 14.32 31.40 -0.31
C ALA A 41 13.61 32.70 0.13
N ALA A 42 12.30 32.65 0.34
CA ALA A 42 11.54 33.82 0.77
C ALA A 42 12.15 34.40 2.06
N ALA A 43 12.27 35.71 2.14
CA ALA A 43 12.75 36.42 3.33
C ALA A 43 11.87 36.01 4.54
N GLY A 44 12.35 35.10 5.37
CA GLY A 44 11.61 34.51 6.50
C GLY A 44 11.93 33.05 6.81
N SER A 45 12.65 32.31 5.95
CA SER A 45 13.17 30.97 6.32
C SER A 45 14.32 31.17 7.33
N ILE A 46 14.08 30.69 8.56
CA ILE A 46 15.07 30.72 9.65
C ILE A 46 16.12 29.65 9.33
N LEU A 47 17.34 30.07 9.02
CA LEU A 47 18.50 29.18 9.09
C LEU A 47 18.71 28.74 10.54
N ALA A 48 19.13 27.49 10.77
CA ALA A 48 19.26 26.90 12.10
C ALA A 48 20.14 27.66 13.10
N ASN A 49 20.85 28.71 12.69
CA ASN A 49 21.74 29.54 13.50
C ASN A 49 21.25 30.96 13.72
N GLY A 50 20.01 31.32 13.36
CA GLY A 50 19.48 32.65 13.66
C GLY A 50 20.03 33.81 12.81
N ASP A 51 20.86 33.56 11.83
CA ASP A 51 21.41 34.56 10.95
C ASP A 51 20.46 34.85 9.78
N TYR A 52 19.84 36.02 9.80
CA TYR A 52 19.07 36.54 8.67
C TYR A 52 20.03 37.08 7.61
N ILE A 53 20.11 36.44 6.45
CA ILE A 53 20.73 37.04 5.28
C ILE A 53 19.75 38.09 4.70
N GLN A 54 19.73 39.27 5.28
CA GLN A 54 19.16 40.44 4.67
C GLN A 54 20.22 41.11 3.81
N LYS A 55 20.37 40.68 2.59
CA LYS A 55 20.79 41.45 1.39
C LYS A 55 21.00 40.44 0.29
N GLN A 56 20.23 40.53 -0.78
CA GLN A 56 20.67 40.00 -2.06
C GLN A 56 22.00 40.69 -2.39
N ASP A 57 23.09 39.96 -2.20
CA ASP A 57 24.40 40.44 -2.54
C ASP A 57 24.43 40.65 -4.06
N SER A 58 24.81 41.82 -4.54
CA SER A 58 24.91 42.15 -5.96
C SER A 58 25.78 41.13 -6.69
N ASP A 59 26.81 40.66 -6.00
CA ASP A 59 27.83 39.74 -6.52
C ASP A 59 27.23 38.33 -6.70
N LEU A 60 26.39 37.87 -5.76
CA LEU A 60 25.69 36.59 -5.90
C LEU A 60 24.71 36.61 -7.09
N LYS A 61 24.01 37.74 -7.29
CA LYS A 61 23.08 37.89 -8.43
C LYS A 61 23.82 37.89 -9.77
N GLU A 62 24.99 38.50 -9.85
CA GLU A 62 25.84 38.50 -11.03
C GLU A 62 26.37 37.07 -11.31
N LEU A 63 26.82 36.38 -10.27
CA LEU A 63 27.26 34.99 -10.34
C LEU A 63 26.15 34.06 -10.86
N VAL A 64 24.94 34.15 -10.29
CA VAL A 64 23.79 33.39 -10.72
C VAL A 64 23.46 33.65 -12.18
N ASN A 65 23.40 34.92 -12.60
CA ASN A 65 23.12 35.28 -13.99
C ASN A 65 24.19 34.72 -14.96
N LYS A 66 25.45 34.74 -14.58
CA LYS A 66 26.54 34.14 -15.36
C LYS A 66 26.37 32.62 -15.47
N LEU A 67 26.08 31.93 -14.35
CA LEU A 67 25.89 30.50 -14.29
C LEU A 67 24.70 30.05 -15.13
N VAL A 68 23.54 30.70 -15.00
CA VAL A 68 22.33 30.44 -15.78
C VAL A 68 22.60 30.60 -17.27
N LYS A 69 23.32 31.66 -17.67
CA LYS A 69 23.67 31.88 -19.08
C LYS A 69 24.63 30.83 -19.62
N GLU A 70 25.62 30.40 -18.84
CA GLU A 70 26.59 29.35 -19.23
C GLU A 70 25.92 28.01 -19.39
N LEU A 71 24.94 27.71 -18.57
CA LEU A 71 24.24 26.42 -18.52
C LEU A 71 22.92 26.42 -19.34
N ASP A 72 22.63 27.49 -20.07
CA ASP A 72 21.47 27.57 -20.95
C ASP A 72 21.48 26.44 -22.01
N ASN A 73 20.33 25.77 -22.18
CA ASN A 73 20.16 24.60 -23.04
C ASN A 73 21.11 23.42 -22.72
N VAL A 74 21.52 23.28 -21.46
CA VAL A 74 22.36 22.20 -20.97
C VAL A 74 21.59 21.35 -19.97
N ARG A 75 21.44 20.08 -20.25
CA ARG A 75 20.81 19.17 -19.27
C ARG A 75 21.68 19.02 -18.03
N ILE A 76 21.16 19.43 -16.90
CA ILE A 76 21.77 19.27 -15.58
C ILE A 76 21.35 17.93 -15.00
N ARG A 77 22.32 17.14 -14.52
CA ARG A 77 22.08 15.78 -14.01
C ARG A 77 22.10 15.71 -12.50
N CYS A 78 23.02 16.42 -11.86
CA CYS A 78 23.20 16.43 -10.42
C CYS A 78 23.75 17.80 -9.99
N ILE A 79 23.21 18.33 -8.92
CA ILE A 79 23.78 19.46 -8.20
C ILE A 79 23.96 19.02 -6.74
N THR A 80 25.14 19.23 -6.18
CA THR A 80 25.45 18.88 -4.79
C THR A 80 26.40 19.92 -4.20
N THR A 81 26.60 19.88 -2.88
CA THR A 81 27.59 20.69 -2.19
C THR A 81 28.61 19.81 -1.51
N ASP A 82 29.87 20.28 -1.45
CA ASP A 82 30.94 19.63 -0.70
C ASP A 82 31.02 20.16 0.75
N SER A 83 31.92 19.59 1.54
CA SER A 83 32.17 19.97 2.93
C SER A 83 32.74 21.37 3.09
N LYS A 84 33.35 21.93 2.02
CA LYS A 84 33.83 23.31 1.96
C LYS A 84 32.75 24.30 1.53
N ASN A 85 31.51 23.82 1.33
CA ASN A 85 30.37 24.57 0.83
C ASN A 85 30.57 25.12 -0.61
N ASN A 86 31.34 24.43 -1.45
CA ASN A 86 31.33 24.67 -2.89
C ASN A 86 30.16 23.91 -3.53
N MET A 87 29.55 24.48 -4.57
CA MET A 87 28.47 23.83 -5.31
C MET A 87 29.02 23.17 -6.58
N TRP A 88 28.69 21.89 -6.76
CA TRP A 88 29.12 21.06 -7.87
C TRP A 88 27.95 20.74 -8.79
N ILE A 89 28.13 20.91 -10.10
CA ILE A 89 27.07 20.74 -11.11
C ILE A 89 27.57 19.78 -12.20
N CYS A 90 26.92 18.62 -12.30
CA CYS A 90 27.18 17.62 -13.33
C CYS A 90 26.27 17.84 -14.54
N THR A 91 26.86 17.90 -15.73
CA THR A 91 26.13 18.19 -16.96
C THR A 91 26.19 17.07 -17.99
N THR A 92 25.25 17.08 -18.93
CA THR A 92 25.28 16.25 -20.11
C THR A 92 25.88 17.03 -21.28
N GLY A 93 27.20 16.97 -21.43
CA GLY A 93 27.90 17.52 -22.61
C GLY A 93 28.84 18.70 -22.36
N LYS A 94 28.80 19.32 -21.18
CA LYS A 94 29.74 20.42 -20.83
C LYS A 94 30.69 20.08 -19.66
N GLY A 95 30.74 18.81 -19.23
CA GLY A 95 31.58 18.41 -18.10
C GLY A 95 30.96 18.74 -16.75
N ILE A 96 31.76 19.22 -15.83
CA ILE A 96 31.42 19.54 -14.44
C ILE A 96 31.75 20.99 -14.18
N TYR A 97 30.91 21.66 -13.40
CA TYR A 97 31.14 23.01 -12.90
C TYR A 97 31.26 22.94 -11.38
N GLU A 98 32.26 23.61 -10.85
CA GLU A 98 32.39 23.95 -9.44
C GLU A 98 32.13 25.45 -9.27
N VAL A 99 31.26 25.77 -8.36
CA VAL A 99 31.07 27.15 -7.91
C VAL A 99 31.60 27.20 -6.49
N THR A 100 32.73 27.83 -6.32
CA THR A 100 33.38 27.94 -5.01
C THR A 100 32.54 28.81 -4.05
N TYR A 101 32.73 28.60 -2.76
CA TYR A 101 32.09 29.44 -1.74
C TYR A 101 32.39 30.96 -1.94
N SER A 102 33.55 31.28 -2.50
CA SER A 102 33.94 32.67 -2.86
C SER A 102 33.25 33.20 -4.11
N GLY A 103 32.53 32.38 -4.87
CA GLY A 103 31.80 32.76 -6.08
C GLY A 103 32.62 32.64 -7.37
N GLU A 104 33.73 31.90 -7.38
CA GLU A 104 34.45 31.57 -8.60
C GLU A 104 33.79 30.38 -9.30
N ILE A 105 33.66 30.42 -10.65
CA ILE A 105 33.16 29.31 -11.46
C ILE A 105 34.34 28.65 -12.14
N ILE A 106 34.59 27.38 -11.77
CA ILE A 106 35.60 26.53 -12.35
C ILE A 106 34.91 25.47 -13.21
N ARG A 107 35.40 25.26 -14.42
CA ARG A 107 34.85 24.25 -15.32
C ARG A 107 35.86 23.14 -15.54
N TYR A 108 35.44 21.90 -15.38
CA TYR A 108 36.20 20.69 -15.71
C TYR A 108 35.59 20.05 -16.96
N ASP A 109 36.44 19.74 -17.95
CA ASP A 109 36.04 19.05 -19.17
C ASP A 109 37.21 18.16 -19.69
N GLU A 110 37.03 17.57 -20.87
CA GLU A 110 38.08 16.74 -21.49
C GLU A 110 39.41 17.49 -21.73
N ASN A 111 39.36 18.82 -21.89
CA ASN A 111 40.55 19.61 -22.15
C ASN A 111 41.42 19.80 -20.90
N ASN A 112 40.82 19.69 -19.72
CA ASN A 112 41.56 19.83 -18.45
C ASN A 112 41.53 18.57 -17.59
N GLY A 113 41.34 17.40 -18.23
CA GLY A 113 41.69 16.11 -17.65
C GLY A 113 40.53 15.16 -17.37
N LEU A 114 39.26 15.57 -17.53
CA LEU A 114 38.15 14.62 -17.39
C LEU A 114 38.19 13.56 -18.51
N SER A 115 37.70 12.35 -18.20
CA SER A 115 37.58 11.26 -19.17
C SER A 115 36.48 11.46 -20.22
N GLY A 116 35.61 12.45 -20.02
CA GLY A 116 34.50 12.77 -20.90
C GLY A 116 33.77 14.05 -20.44
N ASN A 117 32.70 14.43 -21.15
CA ASN A 117 31.92 15.61 -20.84
C ASN A 117 30.49 15.31 -20.35
N ARG A 118 30.19 14.04 -20.07
CA ARG A 118 28.85 13.58 -19.66
C ARG A 118 28.92 12.93 -18.28
N TYR A 119 28.59 13.72 -17.27
CA TYR A 119 28.62 13.28 -15.88
C TYR A 119 27.20 13.21 -15.29
N ARG A 120 26.98 12.21 -14.44
CA ARG A 120 25.69 11.91 -13.85
C ARG A 120 25.60 12.26 -12.40
N THR A 121 26.70 12.12 -11.67
CA THR A 121 26.79 12.42 -10.25
C THR A 121 28.23 12.76 -9.87
N ILE A 122 28.37 13.42 -8.74
CA ILE A 122 29.63 13.69 -8.07
C ILE A 122 29.42 13.50 -6.57
N THR A 123 30.37 12.86 -5.91
CA THR A 123 30.30 12.52 -4.48
C THR A 123 31.62 12.90 -3.82
N GLU A 124 31.56 13.57 -2.68
CA GLU A 124 32.73 13.82 -1.85
C GLU A 124 33.08 12.54 -1.07
N LEU A 125 34.33 12.12 -1.19
CA LEU A 125 34.88 11.00 -0.43
C LEU A 125 35.34 11.49 0.96
N SER A 126 35.56 10.56 1.87
CA SER A 126 35.98 10.85 3.25
C SER A 126 37.35 11.54 3.39
N ASP A 127 38.15 11.54 2.34
CA ASP A 127 39.46 12.24 2.23
C ASP A 127 39.33 13.61 1.54
N ASN A 128 38.10 14.12 1.33
CA ASN A 128 37.72 15.34 0.61
C ASN A 128 38.02 15.31 -0.91
N THR A 129 38.33 14.15 -1.47
CA THR A 129 38.36 13.97 -2.92
C THR A 129 36.97 14.03 -3.51
N MET A 130 36.79 14.77 -4.57
CA MET A 130 35.54 14.77 -5.34
C MET A 130 35.60 13.66 -6.40
N LEU A 131 34.70 12.69 -6.28
CA LEU A 131 34.58 11.58 -7.22
C LEU A 131 33.40 11.81 -8.15
N ALA A 132 33.70 12.10 -9.40
CA ALA A 132 32.71 12.31 -10.45
C ALA A 132 32.48 11.02 -11.24
N ALA A 133 31.21 10.70 -11.51
CA ALA A 133 30.80 9.50 -12.24
C ALA A 133 29.96 9.86 -13.47
N GLY A 134 30.25 9.21 -14.58
CA GLY A 134 29.58 9.49 -15.85
C GLY A 134 29.63 8.35 -16.86
N ASP A 135 29.42 8.68 -18.12
CA ASP A 135 29.33 7.70 -19.21
C ASP A 135 30.71 7.08 -19.57
N THR A 136 31.79 7.70 -19.13
CA THR A 136 33.19 7.29 -19.42
C THR A 136 33.97 6.74 -18.21
N GLY A 137 33.28 6.49 -17.10
CA GLY A 137 33.87 5.99 -15.86
C GLY A 137 33.85 7.03 -14.75
N LEU A 138 34.90 7.00 -13.95
CA LEU A 138 35.09 7.86 -12.78
C LEU A 138 36.25 8.82 -12.99
N SER A 139 36.14 10.04 -12.48
CA SER A 139 37.19 11.04 -12.44
C SER A 139 37.40 11.54 -11.02
N TYR A 140 38.63 11.65 -10.57
CA TYR A 140 38.98 12.14 -9.25
C TYR A 140 39.44 13.60 -9.35
N ILE A 141 38.86 14.47 -8.56
CA ILE A 141 39.19 15.89 -8.53
C ILE A 141 39.63 16.25 -7.10
N VAL A 142 40.79 16.86 -6.98
CA VAL A 142 41.38 17.34 -5.72
C VAL A 142 42.03 18.69 -5.98
N ASP A 143 41.77 19.64 -5.07
CA ASP A 143 42.38 20.97 -5.12
C ASP A 143 42.31 21.59 -6.54
N GLU A 144 41.15 21.66 -7.10
CA GLU A 144 40.84 22.22 -8.43
C GLU A 144 41.53 21.52 -9.62
N ALA A 145 42.05 20.31 -9.44
CA ALA A 145 42.70 19.53 -10.49
C ALA A 145 42.10 18.13 -10.64
N VAL A 146 41.97 17.65 -11.86
CA VAL A 146 41.68 16.24 -12.15
C VAL A 146 42.96 15.44 -11.99
N ILE A 147 42.99 14.58 -10.97
CA ILE A 147 44.20 13.80 -10.61
C ILE A 147 44.21 12.40 -11.20
N GLY A 148 43.10 11.91 -11.70
CA GLY A 148 43.03 10.59 -12.31
C GLY A 148 41.64 10.20 -12.81
N ASN A 149 41.62 9.18 -13.66
CA ASN A 149 40.42 8.62 -14.24
C ASN A 149 40.44 7.09 -14.17
N ILE A 150 39.28 6.48 -13.89
CA ILE A 150 39.07 5.02 -13.99
C ILE A 150 37.92 4.78 -14.98
N GLY A 151 38.25 4.37 -16.17
CA GLY A 151 37.27 4.02 -17.20
C GLY A 151 37.69 2.78 -17.97
N TYR A 152 38.97 2.71 -18.31
CA TYR A 152 39.54 1.61 -19.10
C TYR A 152 39.65 0.28 -18.35
N SER A 153 39.67 0.30 -17.01
CA SER A 153 39.72 -0.91 -16.19
C SER A 153 38.31 -1.43 -15.81
N MET A 154 37.27 -0.67 -16.08
CA MET A 154 35.88 -1.04 -15.80
C MET A 154 35.32 -1.91 -16.92
N LYS A 155 34.55 -2.94 -16.57
CA LYS A 155 33.79 -3.72 -17.55
C LYS A 155 32.69 -2.90 -18.23
N ASN A 156 32.08 -1.98 -17.48
CA ASN A 156 31.12 -1.01 -18.02
C ASN A 156 31.45 0.38 -17.46
N SER A 157 31.96 1.25 -18.34
CA SER A 157 32.36 2.60 -17.96
C SER A 157 31.17 3.54 -17.64
N LYS A 158 29.94 3.15 -17.99
CA LYS A 158 28.77 3.97 -17.71
C LYS A 158 28.31 3.80 -16.27
N VAL A 159 28.74 4.70 -15.41
CA VAL A 159 28.44 4.70 -13.98
C VAL A 159 27.25 5.61 -13.70
N LEU A 160 26.26 5.08 -13.00
CA LEU A 160 25.02 5.78 -12.67
C LEU A 160 25.04 6.40 -11.27
N CYS A 161 25.68 5.75 -10.31
CA CYS A 161 25.82 6.22 -8.94
C CYS A 161 27.10 5.69 -8.29
N THR A 162 27.57 6.37 -7.26
CA THR A 162 28.74 5.97 -6.47
C THR A 162 28.42 6.04 -4.99
N LEU A 163 29.09 5.20 -4.20
CA LEU A 163 28.98 5.20 -2.74
C LEU A 163 30.30 4.74 -2.13
N GLU A 164 30.88 5.53 -1.25
CA GLU A 164 31.99 5.08 -0.40
C GLU A 164 31.41 4.35 0.81
N THR A 165 31.91 3.14 1.10
CA THR A 165 31.45 2.33 2.25
C THR A 165 32.58 1.43 2.76
N ASP A 166 32.37 0.82 3.93
CA ASP A 166 33.26 -0.19 4.48
C ASP A 166 32.63 -1.57 4.29
N ILE A 167 33.41 -2.50 3.68
CA ILE A 167 33.06 -3.91 3.54
C ILE A 167 34.09 -4.73 4.33
N GLN A 168 33.63 -5.70 5.12
CA GLN A 168 34.43 -6.43 6.07
C GLN A 168 35.75 -6.98 5.47
N ASP A 169 35.67 -7.55 4.27
CA ASP A 169 36.81 -8.20 3.63
C ASP A 169 37.74 -7.24 2.85
N TYR A 170 37.24 -6.09 2.45
CA TYR A 170 37.96 -5.11 1.63
C TYR A 170 38.34 -3.84 2.38
N GLY A 171 37.77 -3.59 3.57
CA GLY A 171 37.88 -2.30 4.24
C GLY A 171 37.10 -1.23 3.51
N ARG A 172 37.63 0.00 3.48
CA ARG A 172 36.99 1.14 2.81
C ARG A 172 37.13 1.03 1.31
N VAL A 173 35.99 1.03 0.61
CA VAL A 173 35.90 0.90 -0.85
C VAL A 173 34.90 1.89 -1.43
N ILE A 174 35.02 2.13 -2.72
CA ILE A 174 34.05 2.84 -3.52
C ILE A 174 33.26 1.79 -4.30
N LEU A 175 31.94 1.82 -4.14
CA LEU A 175 31.00 1.08 -4.95
C LEU A 175 30.58 1.95 -6.14
N ALA A 176 30.75 1.44 -7.36
CA ALA A 176 30.31 2.09 -8.59
C ALA A 176 29.16 1.30 -9.22
N GLY A 177 27.94 1.81 -9.10
CA GLY A 177 26.76 1.23 -9.71
C GLY A 177 26.69 1.55 -11.19
N THR A 178 26.65 0.51 -12.04
CA THR A 178 26.77 0.64 -13.49
C THR A 178 25.45 0.43 -14.23
N ASP A 179 25.42 0.85 -15.49
CA ASP A 179 24.33 0.62 -16.44
C ASP A 179 24.50 -0.71 -17.17
N GLY A 180 24.45 -1.83 -16.42
CA GLY A 180 24.43 -3.17 -17.02
C GLY A 180 25.54 -4.14 -16.62
N ASN A 181 26.43 -3.78 -15.68
CA ASN A 181 27.46 -4.69 -15.13
C ASN A 181 27.42 -4.82 -13.60
N GLY A 182 26.29 -4.49 -12.98
CA GLY A 182 26.17 -4.55 -11.52
C GLY A 182 26.96 -3.46 -10.82
N ILE A 183 27.61 -3.82 -9.73
CA ILE A 183 28.39 -2.91 -8.87
C ILE A 183 29.86 -3.28 -8.96
N GLU A 184 30.69 -2.39 -9.45
CA GLU A 184 32.14 -2.54 -9.42
C GLU A 184 32.69 -2.01 -8.11
N VAL A 185 33.56 -2.79 -7.48
CA VAL A 185 34.23 -2.46 -6.21
C VAL A 185 35.58 -1.88 -6.50
N ILE A 186 35.84 -0.69 -6.00
CA ILE A 186 37.06 0.06 -6.30
C ILE A 186 37.82 0.34 -4.99
N SER A 187 39.09 0.01 -4.97
CA SER A 187 40.04 0.35 -3.91
C SER A 187 41.33 0.86 -4.52
N ASP A 188 41.93 1.88 -3.93
CA ASP A 188 43.17 2.51 -4.38
C ASP A 188 43.21 2.82 -5.89
N GLY A 189 42.08 3.32 -6.41
CA GLY A 189 41.95 3.69 -7.81
C GLY A 189 41.94 2.50 -8.80
N ARG A 190 41.63 1.29 -8.34
CA ARG A 190 41.54 0.07 -9.17
C ARG A 190 40.25 -0.68 -8.87
N VAL A 191 39.68 -1.27 -9.91
CA VAL A 191 38.57 -2.24 -9.75
C VAL A 191 39.17 -3.53 -9.18
N ILE A 192 38.71 -3.92 -8.00
CA ILE A 192 39.19 -5.12 -7.29
C ILE A 192 38.17 -6.26 -7.34
N ASP A 193 36.88 -5.96 -7.50
CA ASP A 193 35.80 -6.95 -7.55
C ASP A 193 34.58 -6.39 -8.27
N ASN A 194 33.58 -7.25 -8.53
CA ASN A 194 32.32 -6.90 -9.15
C ASN A 194 31.19 -7.76 -8.59
N TYR A 195 30.13 -7.13 -8.10
CA TYR A 195 28.89 -7.81 -7.73
C TYR A 195 27.90 -7.78 -8.89
N ASP A 196 27.39 -8.94 -9.26
CA ASP A 196 26.40 -9.09 -10.32
C ASP A 196 25.18 -9.92 -9.85
N LYS A 197 24.43 -10.50 -10.80
CA LYS A 197 23.24 -11.29 -10.48
C LYS A 197 23.57 -12.60 -9.76
N ASP A 198 24.75 -13.15 -9.99
CA ASP A 198 25.18 -14.40 -9.35
C ASP A 198 25.51 -14.15 -7.86
N ASP A 199 25.81 -12.89 -7.51
CA ASP A 199 26.07 -12.43 -6.13
C ASP A 199 24.80 -11.96 -5.40
N GLY A 200 23.61 -12.06 -6.01
CA GLY A 200 22.34 -11.75 -5.38
C GLY A 200 21.68 -10.44 -5.83
N LEU A 201 22.22 -9.75 -6.83
CA LEU A 201 21.53 -8.62 -7.44
C LEU A 201 20.37 -9.08 -8.32
N SER A 202 19.24 -8.39 -8.23
CA SER A 202 18.07 -8.65 -9.09
C SER A 202 18.27 -8.18 -10.53
N SER A 203 19.12 -7.16 -10.74
CA SER A 203 19.44 -6.57 -12.04
C SER A 203 20.89 -6.08 -12.06
N ALA A 204 21.50 -6.12 -13.23
CA ALA A 204 22.83 -5.55 -13.47
C ALA A 204 22.82 -4.02 -13.67
N VAL A 205 21.65 -3.39 -13.71
CA VAL A 205 21.49 -1.92 -13.78
C VAL A 205 21.23 -1.39 -12.39
N ILE A 206 22.16 -0.60 -11.85
CA ILE A 206 22.10 -0.04 -10.49
C ILE A 206 21.79 1.44 -10.58
N LEU A 207 20.61 1.81 -10.12
CA LEU A 207 20.11 3.19 -10.22
C LEU A 207 20.58 4.07 -9.05
N ARG A 208 20.60 3.49 -7.83
CA ARG A 208 20.94 4.22 -6.62
C ARG A 208 21.53 3.27 -5.56
N MET A 209 22.42 3.77 -4.76
CA MET A 209 22.92 3.10 -3.56
C MET A 209 22.86 4.09 -2.39
N VAL A 210 22.32 3.66 -1.25
CA VAL A 210 22.14 4.50 -0.07
C VAL A 210 22.59 3.75 1.17
N LYS A 211 23.47 4.35 1.97
CA LYS A 211 23.85 3.76 3.28
C LYS A 211 22.63 3.64 4.17
N ASP A 212 22.50 2.52 4.84
CA ASP A 212 21.59 2.40 5.97
C ASP A 212 22.05 3.35 7.08
N ALA A 213 21.11 4.10 7.68
CA ALA A 213 21.39 5.03 8.77
C ALA A 213 22.00 4.35 10.00
N SER A 214 21.75 3.04 10.21
CA SER A 214 22.41 2.25 11.26
C SER A 214 23.89 1.96 10.96
N GLY A 215 24.33 2.16 9.72
CA GLY A 215 25.66 1.79 9.22
C GLY A 215 25.84 0.29 9.03
N GLU A 216 24.78 -0.53 9.10
CA GLU A 216 24.88 -2.00 9.00
C GLU A 216 24.88 -2.52 7.55
N GLY A 217 24.66 -1.64 6.55
CA GLY A 217 24.68 -2.04 5.15
C GLY A 217 24.27 -0.93 4.20
N VAL A 218 23.89 -1.34 2.99
CA VAL A 218 23.58 -0.46 1.86
C VAL A 218 22.28 -0.93 1.19
N PHE A 219 21.32 -0.04 1.03
CA PHE A 219 20.18 -0.24 0.15
C PHE A 219 20.59 0.00 -1.29
N ILE A 220 20.20 -0.91 -2.17
CA ILE A 220 20.53 -0.88 -3.58
C ILE A 220 19.23 -0.86 -4.38
N VAL A 221 19.00 0.23 -5.11
CA VAL A 221 17.89 0.36 -6.04
C VAL A 221 18.36 -0.10 -7.41
N THR A 222 17.78 -1.16 -7.90
CA THR A 222 18.03 -1.69 -9.23
C THR A 222 16.91 -1.32 -10.19
N SER A 223 17.04 -1.61 -11.48
CA SER A 223 16.00 -1.32 -12.47
C SER A 223 14.68 -2.10 -12.25
N ASN A 224 14.68 -3.14 -11.41
CA ASN A 224 13.50 -4.01 -11.27
C ASN A 224 13.15 -4.39 -9.83
N SER A 225 13.95 -4.01 -8.83
CA SER A 225 13.64 -4.28 -7.43
C SER A 225 14.49 -3.47 -6.46
N LEU A 226 14.33 -3.75 -5.18
CA LEU A 226 15.14 -3.26 -4.08
C LEU A 226 15.99 -4.40 -3.52
N CYS A 227 17.29 -4.18 -3.33
CA CYS A 227 18.22 -5.12 -2.71
C CYS A 227 18.86 -4.48 -1.47
N TYR A 228 19.45 -5.31 -0.62
CA TYR A 228 20.22 -4.88 0.54
C TYR A 228 21.53 -5.66 0.60
N MET A 229 22.62 -4.93 0.72
CA MET A 229 23.95 -5.47 0.95
C MET A 229 24.35 -5.23 2.41
N ASP A 230 24.71 -6.26 3.14
CA ASP A 230 25.20 -6.15 4.50
C ASP A 230 26.69 -5.78 4.56
N LYS A 231 27.24 -5.58 5.76
CA LYS A 231 28.64 -5.24 5.98
C LYS A 231 29.64 -6.30 5.49
N THR A 232 29.20 -7.54 5.32
CA THR A 232 30.04 -8.62 4.80
C THR A 232 30.07 -8.65 3.27
N GLY A 233 29.30 -7.78 2.61
CA GLY A 233 29.17 -7.75 1.16
C GLY A 233 28.14 -8.73 0.60
N ILE A 234 27.40 -9.44 1.45
CA ILE A 234 26.34 -10.35 1.00
C ILE A 234 25.12 -9.52 0.58
N ILE A 235 24.68 -9.75 -0.66
CA ILE A 235 23.54 -9.07 -1.25
C ILE A 235 22.33 -9.99 -1.23
N ARG A 236 21.17 -9.43 -0.89
CA ARG A 236 19.87 -10.12 -0.96
C ARG A 236 18.82 -9.23 -1.59
N ILE A 237 17.91 -9.82 -2.33
CA ILE A 237 16.71 -9.15 -2.84
C ILE A 237 15.72 -9.02 -1.69
N LEU A 238 15.06 -7.87 -1.59
CA LEU A 238 14.00 -7.62 -0.62
C LEU A 238 12.65 -8.01 -1.23
N ASP A 239 12.37 -9.32 -1.31
CA ASP A 239 11.20 -9.89 -2.00
C ASP A 239 9.87 -9.53 -1.32
N ASN A 240 9.91 -9.15 -0.04
CA ASN A 240 8.73 -8.67 0.69
C ASN A 240 8.35 -7.22 0.32
N PHE A 241 9.19 -6.49 -0.45
CA PHE A 241 8.83 -5.23 -1.07
C PHE A 241 8.35 -5.48 -2.52
N PRO A 242 7.03 -5.50 -2.78
CA PRO A 242 6.49 -6.04 -4.04
C PRO A 242 6.45 -5.05 -5.21
N TYR A 243 7.06 -3.86 -5.05
CA TYR A 243 6.95 -2.78 -6.03
C TYR A 243 8.23 -2.59 -6.83
N TYR A 244 8.05 -2.29 -8.12
CA TYR A 244 9.09 -2.05 -9.11
C TYR A 244 9.13 -0.57 -9.50
N ASN A 245 10.10 -0.19 -10.34
CA ASN A 245 10.30 1.20 -10.76
C ASN A 245 10.57 2.15 -9.58
N ASN A 246 11.43 1.71 -8.68
CA ASN A 246 11.93 2.52 -7.58
C ASN A 246 13.06 3.43 -8.07
N TYR A 247 13.13 4.64 -7.54
CA TYR A 247 14.08 5.67 -7.97
C TYR A 247 15.13 5.95 -6.91
N ASN A 248 14.71 6.00 -5.65
CA ASN A 248 15.57 6.34 -4.52
C ASN A 248 15.04 5.72 -3.23
N VAL A 249 15.91 5.66 -2.22
CA VAL A 249 15.59 5.27 -0.85
C VAL A 249 16.08 6.38 0.07
N VAL A 250 15.25 6.79 1.02
CA VAL A 250 15.57 7.82 1.99
C VAL A 250 15.36 7.27 3.39
N ASN A 251 16.40 7.37 4.24
CA ASN A 251 16.29 7.02 5.64
C ASN A 251 15.45 8.08 6.37
N GLY A 252 14.43 7.64 7.06
CA GLY A 252 13.59 8.48 7.91
C GLY A 252 13.91 8.31 9.39
N ASN A 253 13.13 8.99 10.23
CA ASN A 253 13.18 8.82 11.67
C ASN A 253 12.35 7.60 12.12
N ASN A 254 12.60 7.12 13.35
CA ASN A 254 11.82 6.04 13.98
C ASN A 254 11.76 4.74 13.16
N ASP A 255 12.86 4.35 12.55
CA ASP A 255 13.00 3.15 11.72
C ASP A 255 12.14 3.15 10.43
N ASN A 256 11.61 4.32 10.04
CA ASN A 256 10.92 4.47 8.77
C ASN A 256 11.91 4.58 7.60
N LEU A 257 11.57 3.93 6.51
CA LEU A 257 12.26 4.04 5.23
C LEU A 257 11.28 4.55 4.18
N PHE A 258 11.69 5.58 3.44
CA PHE A 258 10.91 6.12 2.34
C PHE A 258 11.48 5.61 1.02
N VAL A 259 10.69 4.87 0.27
CA VAL A 259 11.07 4.37 -1.06
C VAL A 259 10.32 5.19 -2.10
N LEU A 260 11.06 5.98 -2.85
CA LEU A 260 10.53 6.83 -3.92
C LEU A 260 10.42 6.00 -5.20
N GLY A 261 9.30 6.11 -5.90
CA GLY A 261 9.08 5.33 -7.12
C GLY A 261 8.00 5.95 -8.02
N SER A 262 7.67 5.27 -9.10
CA SER A 262 6.72 5.77 -10.10
C SER A 262 5.28 5.95 -9.59
N ALA A 263 4.89 5.23 -8.54
CA ALA A 263 3.56 5.34 -7.94
C ALA A 263 3.46 6.40 -6.82
N GLY A 264 4.60 6.97 -6.40
CA GLY A 264 4.71 7.89 -5.29
C GLY A 264 5.77 7.46 -4.28
N ILE A 265 5.54 7.71 -3.00
CA ILE A 265 6.47 7.40 -1.92
C ILE A 265 5.88 6.30 -1.05
N TYR A 266 6.56 5.17 -0.99
CA TYR A 266 6.23 4.10 -0.05
C TYR A 266 6.94 4.35 1.27
N VAL A 267 6.20 4.42 2.35
CA VAL A 267 6.74 4.49 3.71
C VAL A 267 6.60 3.13 4.35
N VAL A 268 7.72 2.55 4.74
CA VAL A 268 7.80 1.19 5.28
C VAL A 268 8.60 1.17 6.57
N ASP A 269 8.32 0.21 7.44
CA ASP A 269 9.17 -0.11 8.57
C ASP A 269 10.43 -0.84 8.07
N LYS A 270 11.60 -0.27 8.35
CA LYS A 270 12.90 -0.80 7.89
C LYS A 270 13.18 -2.19 8.48
N SER A 271 12.89 -2.39 9.77
CA SER A 271 13.12 -3.67 10.43
C SER A 271 12.22 -4.77 9.87
N ALA A 272 10.96 -4.47 9.57
CA ALA A 272 10.05 -5.39 8.89
C ALA A 272 10.53 -5.72 7.48
N LEU A 273 10.94 -4.71 6.70
CA LEU A 273 11.50 -4.88 5.36
C LEU A 273 12.72 -5.80 5.38
N LEU A 274 13.69 -5.54 6.28
CA LEU A 274 14.92 -6.33 6.39
C LEU A 274 14.69 -7.73 6.99
N SER A 275 13.61 -7.97 7.72
CA SER A 275 13.30 -9.29 8.29
C SER A 275 12.66 -10.27 7.30
N GLY A 276 12.25 -9.82 6.12
CA GLY A 276 11.53 -10.61 5.13
C GLY A 276 10.11 -11.01 5.54
N LYS A 277 9.55 -10.38 6.60
CA LYS A 277 8.16 -10.58 7.02
C LYS A 277 7.20 -9.89 6.06
N GLU A 278 5.91 -10.21 6.19
CA GLU A 278 4.86 -9.45 5.51
C GLU A 278 5.02 -7.96 5.83
N LEU A 279 5.07 -7.14 4.79
CA LEU A 279 5.39 -5.72 4.89
C LEU A 279 4.11 -4.90 4.79
N ASP A 280 3.78 -4.22 5.88
CA ASP A 280 2.80 -3.14 5.85
C ASP A 280 3.48 -1.88 5.33
N TYR A 281 2.82 -1.16 4.44
CA TYR A 281 3.34 0.09 3.87
C TYR A 281 2.24 1.13 3.75
N LYS A 282 2.66 2.38 3.65
CA LYS A 282 1.81 3.48 3.25
C LYS A 282 2.32 4.06 1.94
N LEU A 283 1.40 4.30 1.02
CA LEU A 283 1.69 5.00 -0.23
C LEU A 283 1.22 6.45 -0.14
N LEU A 284 2.17 7.37 -0.27
CA LEU A 284 1.91 8.80 -0.47
C LEU A 284 1.89 9.06 -1.98
N ASN A 285 0.75 9.41 -2.50
CA ASN A 285 0.50 9.66 -3.93
C ASN A 285 -0.36 10.91 -4.12
N GLY A 286 -1.00 11.08 -5.26
CA GLY A 286 -1.90 12.19 -5.57
C GLY A 286 -3.04 12.34 -4.55
N ASP A 287 -3.57 11.26 -4.02
CA ASP A 287 -4.62 11.30 -2.99
C ASP A 287 -4.12 11.91 -1.66
N CYS A 288 -2.81 11.87 -1.46
CA CYS A 288 -2.13 12.45 -0.29
C CYS A 288 -1.51 13.83 -0.58
N GLY A 289 -1.74 14.39 -1.78
CA GLY A 289 -1.22 15.70 -2.18
C GLY A 289 0.11 15.68 -2.95
N LEU A 290 0.63 14.52 -3.32
CA LEU A 290 1.74 14.38 -4.27
C LEU A 290 1.17 14.51 -5.70
N GLU A 291 0.86 15.74 -6.11
CA GLU A 291 0.15 16.03 -7.36
C GLU A 291 0.97 15.70 -8.60
N ASN A 292 2.30 15.89 -8.53
CA ASN A 292 3.21 15.72 -9.64
C ASN A 292 3.94 14.37 -9.56
N ALA A 293 4.24 13.77 -10.71
CA ALA A 293 4.99 12.52 -10.77
C ALA A 293 6.47 12.75 -10.43
N LEU A 294 7.06 11.85 -9.64
CA LEU A 294 8.49 11.90 -9.31
C LEU A 294 9.33 11.65 -10.57
N THR A 295 10.37 12.47 -10.76
CA THR A 295 11.30 12.31 -11.89
C THR A 295 12.21 11.09 -11.69
N PRO A 296 12.26 10.14 -12.65
CA PRO A 296 13.15 8.98 -12.56
C PRO A 296 14.63 9.39 -12.53
N ASN A 297 15.42 8.72 -11.69
CA ASN A 297 16.86 8.93 -11.56
C ASN A 297 17.28 10.36 -11.21
N ALA A 298 16.38 11.12 -10.62
CA ALA A 298 16.66 12.45 -10.12
C ALA A 298 17.46 12.41 -8.82
N TRP A 299 18.11 13.52 -8.48
CA TRP A 299 18.81 13.72 -7.22
C TRP A 299 18.01 14.63 -6.33
N ASP A 300 17.50 14.07 -5.24
CA ASP A 300 16.72 14.75 -4.23
C ASP A 300 17.64 15.36 -3.15
N TYR A 301 17.13 16.33 -2.41
CA TYR A 301 17.88 17.02 -1.37
C TYR A 301 17.14 16.93 -0.03
N ILE A 302 17.88 16.74 1.05
CA ILE A 302 17.35 16.77 2.42
C ILE A 302 18.04 17.88 3.18
N ASP A 303 17.25 18.78 3.77
CA ASP A 303 17.77 19.87 4.57
C ASP A 303 17.99 19.47 6.05
N VAL A 304 18.57 20.38 6.82
CA VAL A 304 18.85 20.18 8.26
C VAL A 304 17.59 20.02 9.12
N ASN A 305 16.43 20.38 8.61
CA ASN A 305 15.13 20.24 9.27
C ASN A 305 14.41 18.93 8.87
N ASN A 306 15.08 18.04 8.13
CA ASN A 306 14.52 16.83 7.55
C ASN A 306 13.37 17.10 6.55
N ASN A 307 13.41 18.21 5.83
CA ASN A 307 12.57 18.39 4.66
C ASN A 307 13.24 17.70 3.48
N LEU A 308 12.53 16.79 2.86
CA LEU A 308 12.90 16.12 1.62
C LEU A 308 12.36 16.95 0.45
N TYR A 309 13.25 17.46 -0.37
CA TYR A 309 12.96 18.18 -1.62
C TYR A 309 13.07 17.18 -2.76
N MET A 310 11.96 16.89 -3.41
CA MET A 310 11.87 15.87 -4.46
C MET A 310 11.69 16.52 -5.82
N SER A 311 12.45 16.00 -6.76
CA SER A 311 12.36 16.38 -8.17
C SER A 311 11.13 15.75 -8.82
N THR A 312 10.31 16.54 -9.50
CA THR A 312 9.10 16.09 -10.17
C THR A 312 9.08 16.50 -11.65
N ASP A 313 8.09 16.03 -12.38
CA ASP A 313 7.85 16.39 -13.77
C ASP A 313 7.31 17.83 -13.96
N ASP A 314 6.93 18.50 -12.86
CA ASP A 314 6.55 19.92 -12.84
C ASP A 314 6.96 20.58 -11.51
N GLY A 315 8.27 20.86 -11.38
CA GLY A 315 8.83 21.57 -10.24
C GLY A 315 9.38 20.69 -9.12
N VAL A 316 9.44 21.22 -7.91
CA VAL A 316 9.97 20.56 -6.71
C VAL A 316 8.88 20.45 -5.66
N MET A 317 8.69 19.24 -5.13
CA MET A 317 7.80 19.00 -4.00
C MET A 317 8.58 18.81 -2.71
N ILE A 318 7.99 19.23 -1.58
CA ILE A 318 8.65 19.19 -0.28
C ILE A 318 7.80 18.38 0.70
N VAL A 319 8.42 17.39 1.34
CA VAL A 319 7.82 16.58 2.39
C VAL A 319 8.69 16.65 3.64
N ASN A 320 8.12 17.01 4.78
CA ASN A 320 8.84 16.94 6.04
C ASN A 320 8.82 15.50 6.60
N LEU A 321 9.99 14.88 6.68
CA LEU A 321 10.13 13.50 7.14
C LEU A 321 9.83 13.33 8.64
N ASN A 322 9.92 14.39 9.45
CA ASN A 322 9.59 14.36 10.87
C ASN A 322 8.08 14.36 11.12
N ASP A 323 7.32 15.05 10.27
CA ASP A 323 5.86 15.15 10.41
C ASP A 323 5.16 13.82 10.09
N TYR A 324 5.88 12.89 9.48
CA TYR A 324 5.42 11.53 9.25
C TYR A 324 5.45 10.66 10.52
N SER A 325 6.20 11.04 11.56
CA SER A 325 6.17 10.32 12.83
C SER A 325 4.72 10.31 13.35
N ALA A 326 4.25 9.13 13.67
CA ALA A 326 2.91 8.82 14.15
C ALA A 326 2.41 9.82 15.20
N ARG A 327 1.91 10.98 14.79
CA ARG A 327 1.04 11.77 15.65
C ARG A 327 -0.18 10.88 15.88
N ILE A 328 -0.43 10.55 17.14
CA ILE A 328 -1.70 9.95 17.55
C ILE A 328 -2.78 10.91 17.07
N ARG A 329 -3.37 10.61 15.92
CA ARG A 329 -4.36 11.48 15.30
C ARG A 329 -5.67 11.21 16.01
N SER A 330 -6.18 12.19 16.73
CA SER A 330 -7.52 12.11 17.28
C SER A 330 -8.53 12.49 16.21
N TYR A 331 -9.26 11.51 15.71
CA TYR A 331 -10.41 11.76 14.84
C TYR A 331 -11.61 12.17 15.68
N ARG A 332 -12.35 13.17 15.23
CA ARG A 332 -13.62 13.52 15.85
C ARG A 332 -14.75 12.80 15.14
N ILE A 333 -15.26 11.76 15.80
CA ILE A 333 -16.39 10.99 15.31
C ILE A 333 -17.67 11.59 15.88
N GLN A 334 -18.67 11.85 15.05
CA GLN A 334 -19.99 12.29 15.48
C GLN A 334 -21.09 11.70 14.60
N MET A 335 -22.30 11.62 15.17
CA MET A 335 -23.51 11.31 14.42
C MET A 335 -24.19 12.62 14.07
N LYS A 336 -24.22 12.96 12.79
CA LYS A 336 -24.82 14.21 12.30
C LYS A 336 -26.35 14.19 12.49
N SER A 337 -26.97 13.07 12.14
CA SER A 337 -28.41 12.86 12.33
C SER A 337 -28.75 11.38 12.22
N VAL A 338 -29.87 10.98 12.79
CA VAL A 338 -30.49 9.69 12.55
C VAL A 338 -31.90 9.97 12.04
N LYS A 339 -32.34 9.26 11.01
CA LYS A 339 -33.74 9.30 10.55
C LYS A 339 -34.39 7.95 10.81
N VAL A 340 -35.59 7.96 11.29
CA VAL A 340 -36.41 6.78 11.49
C VAL A 340 -37.67 6.96 10.64
N ASP A 341 -37.90 6.08 9.65
CA ASP A 341 -38.96 6.15 8.66
C ASP A 341 -39.08 7.54 7.99
N GLY A 342 -37.93 8.21 7.78
CA GLY A 342 -37.82 9.54 7.17
C GLY A 342 -37.91 10.73 8.15
N GLU A 343 -38.28 10.52 9.40
CA GLU A 343 -38.28 11.56 10.42
C GLU A 343 -36.93 11.72 11.10
N SER A 344 -36.39 12.95 11.15
CA SER A 344 -35.10 13.24 11.74
C SER A 344 -35.14 13.30 13.25
N LEU A 345 -34.33 12.50 13.90
CA LEU A 345 -34.07 12.52 15.34
C LEU A 345 -32.71 13.14 15.64
N ARG A 346 -32.64 13.99 16.66
CA ARG A 346 -31.37 14.50 17.16
C ARG A 346 -30.77 13.48 18.10
N VAL A 347 -29.53 13.08 17.82
CA VAL A 347 -28.77 12.15 18.66
C VAL A 347 -27.63 12.92 19.31
N LYS A 348 -27.53 12.84 20.63
CA LYS A 348 -26.37 13.33 21.37
C LYS A 348 -25.52 12.14 21.82
N ARG A 349 -24.23 12.39 21.94
CA ARG A 349 -23.29 11.37 22.42
C ARG A 349 -23.68 10.89 23.81
N GLY A 350 -23.86 9.57 23.98
CA GLY A 350 -24.21 8.95 25.25
C GLY A 350 -25.71 8.97 25.59
N GLU A 351 -26.57 9.48 24.71
CA GLU A 351 -28.03 9.35 24.86
C GLU A 351 -28.50 8.07 24.16
N GLU A 352 -29.47 7.40 24.78
CA GLU A 352 -30.15 6.23 24.19
C GLU A 352 -31.17 6.71 23.14
N LEU A 353 -31.16 6.06 21.98
CA LEU A 353 -32.09 6.33 20.90
C LEU A 353 -33.28 5.37 20.99
N TYR A 354 -34.41 5.88 21.43
CA TYR A 354 -35.65 5.12 21.48
C TYR A 354 -36.36 5.14 20.13
N ILE A 355 -36.69 3.96 19.61
CA ILE A 355 -37.33 3.77 18.31
C ILE A 355 -38.68 3.07 18.52
N ASP A 356 -39.73 3.61 17.87
CA ASP A 356 -41.06 3.00 17.89
C ASP A 356 -41.02 1.55 17.37
N SER A 357 -41.82 0.71 17.98
CA SER A 357 -41.99 -0.69 17.57
C SER A 357 -42.38 -0.85 16.10
N LYS A 358 -43.04 0.12 15.49
CA LYS A 358 -43.48 0.11 14.08
C LYS A 358 -42.42 0.54 13.10
N ALA A 359 -41.32 1.11 13.59
CA ALA A 359 -40.26 1.61 12.74
C ALA A 359 -39.68 0.50 11.84
N GLN A 360 -39.59 0.78 10.54
CA GLN A 360 -39.12 -0.17 9.54
C GLN A 360 -37.70 0.15 9.07
N MET A 361 -37.35 1.44 9.02
CA MET A 361 -36.06 1.89 8.46
C MET A 361 -35.38 2.87 9.41
N ILE A 362 -34.10 2.64 9.64
CA ILE A 362 -33.21 3.53 10.38
C ILE A 362 -32.11 3.95 9.44
N GLU A 363 -31.99 5.23 9.18
CA GLU A 363 -30.89 5.82 8.42
C GLU A 363 -29.99 6.61 9.36
N MET A 364 -28.72 6.23 9.45
CA MET A 364 -27.71 6.92 10.23
C MET A 364 -26.77 7.70 9.33
N PHE A 365 -26.48 8.94 9.71
CA PHE A 365 -25.58 9.83 8.97
C PHE A 365 -24.36 10.11 9.84
N PRO A 366 -23.38 9.19 9.86
CA PRO A 366 -22.15 9.40 10.58
C PRO A 366 -21.30 10.44 9.88
N GLU A 367 -20.50 11.18 10.65
CA GLU A 367 -19.55 12.16 10.17
C GLU A 367 -18.23 11.99 10.94
N ILE A 368 -17.14 11.87 10.20
CA ILE A 368 -15.80 11.79 10.74
C ILE A 368 -15.03 13.02 10.27
N ILE A 369 -14.72 13.89 11.22
CA ILE A 369 -13.94 15.09 10.95
C ILE A 369 -12.47 14.68 10.97
N ASN A 370 -11.87 14.73 9.81
CA ASN A 370 -10.47 14.40 9.57
C ASN A 370 -9.76 15.64 9.01
N TYR A 371 -8.77 16.15 9.72
CA TYR A 371 -7.90 17.23 9.26
C TYR A 371 -6.54 16.73 8.76
N SER A 372 -6.41 15.42 8.54
CA SER A 372 -5.19 14.83 8.00
C SER A 372 -5.34 14.55 6.51
N VAL A 373 -4.23 14.47 5.81
CA VAL A 373 -4.17 14.12 4.38
C VAL A 373 -4.56 12.65 4.14
N ASN A 374 -4.56 11.81 5.17
CA ASN A 374 -4.84 10.39 5.05
C ASN A 374 -6.33 10.09 5.16
N THR A 375 -6.80 9.17 4.36
CA THR A 375 -8.14 8.61 4.43
C THR A 375 -8.10 7.33 5.27
N PRO A 376 -8.53 7.35 6.55
CA PRO A 376 -8.51 6.18 7.41
C PRO A 376 -9.58 5.17 7.01
N TYR A 377 -9.43 3.94 7.46
CA TYR A 377 -10.50 2.96 7.42
C TYR A 377 -11.51 3.23 8.55
N VAL A 378 -12.75 2.89 8.28
CA VAL A 378 -13.87 3.02 9.21
C VAL A 378 -14.53 1.67 9.39
N SER A 379 -14.68 1.24 10.63
CA SER A 379 -15.43 0.05 10.99
C SER A 379 -16.83 0.45 11.47
N ILE A 380 -17.81 -0.21 10.92
CA ILE A 380 -19.24 0.00 11.19
C ILE A 380 -19.81 -1.34 11.66
N TYR A 381 -20.40 -1.36 12.84
CA TYR A 381 -20.94 -2.57 13.43
C TYR A 381 -22.17 -2.28 14.31
N LEU A 382 -23.27 -2.93 14.02
CA LEU A 382 -24.44 -2.93 14.89
C LEU A 382 -24.47 -4.23 15.69
N GLU A 383 -23.97 -4.17 16.92
CA GLU A 383 -23.94 -5.30 17.85
C GLU A 383 -25.37 -5.80 18.11
N GLY A 384 -25.55 -7.10 17.97
CA GLY A 384 -26.84 -7.78 18.09
C GLY A 384 -27.63 -7.90 16.77
N TYR A 385 -27.12 -7.32 15.66
CA TYR A 385 -27.73 -7.43 14.33
C TYR A 385 -26.75 -7.84 13.23
N ASP A 386 -25.61 -7.17 13.12
CA ASP A 386 -24.59 -7.50 12.13
C ASP A 386 -23.81 -8.74 12.57
N ALA A 387 -23.49 -9.63 11.63
CA ALA A 387 -22.68 -10.82 11.91
C ALA A 387 -21.20 -10.47 12.15
N GLU A 388 -20.67 -9.50 11.37
CA GLU A 388 -19.28 -9.03 11.42
C GLU A 388 -19.23 -7.51 11.14
N PRO A 389 -18.19 -6.81 11.65
CA PRO A 389 -17.98 -5.40 11.32
C PRO A 389 -17.70 -5.20 9.83
N ARG A 390 -18.28 -4.14 9.26
CA ARG A 390 -18.00 -3.69 7.89
C ARG A 390 -16.88 -2.68 7.92
N ILE A 391 -15.80 -2.93 7.19
CA ILE A 391 -14.64 -2.04 7.08
C ILE A 391 -14.65 -1.40 5.69
N ILE A 392 -14.67 -0.07 5.65
CA ILE A 392 -14.67 0.74 4.43
C ILE A 392 -13.69 1.90 4.56
N LEU A 393 -13.30 2.52 3.45
CA LEU A 393 -12.56 3.79 3.50
C LEU A 393 -13.48 4.93 3.97
N GLN A 394 -12.93 5.92 4.67
CA GLN A 394 -13.69 7.09 5.10
C GLN A 394 -14.33 7.83 3.91
N SER A 395 -13.67 7.86 2.74
CA SER A 395 -14.20 8.44 1.50
C SER A 395 -15.50 7.80 1.05
N ASP A 396 -15.68 6.52 1.34
CA ASP A 396 -16.84 5.71 0.93
C ASP A 396 -17.94 5.70 2.00
N LEU A 397 -17.70 6.41 3.12
CA LEU A 397 -18.67 6.50 4.20
C LEU A 397 -19.86 7.35 3.77
N THR A 398 -20.97 6.68 3.52
CA THR A 398 -22.28 7.28 3.20
C THR A 398 -23.26 7.09 4.36
N ASN A 399 -24.54 7.33 4.12
CA ASN A 399 -25.58 6.97 5.07
C ASN A 399 -25.64 5.44 5.25
N ILE A 400 -25.85 5.01 6.49
CA ILE A 400 -25.95 3.60 6.88
C ILE A 400 -27.43 3.32 7.13
N ILE A 401 -27.95 2.31 6.43
CA ILE A 401 -29.37 1.97 6.48
C ILE A 401 -29.53 0.59 7.09
N TYR A 402 -30.36 0.49 8.12
CA TYR A 402 -30.84 -0.75 8.71
C TYR A 402 -32.35 -0.87 8.51
N MET A 403 -32.77 -2.00 7.98
CA MET A 403 -34.19 -2.26 7.71
C MET A 403 -34.73 -3.37 8.60
N ASN A 404 -35.92 -3.14 9.16
CA ASN A 404 -36.66 -4.16 9.93
C ASN A 404 -35.85 -4.81 11.05
N ILE A 405 -35.04 -4.04 11.79
CA ILE A 405 -34.33 -4.60 12.94
C ILE A 405 -35.36 -5.17 13.93
N PRO A 406 -35.11 -6.33 14.52
CA PRO A 406 -36.00 -6.90 15.53
C PRO A 406 -36.15 -5.98 16.75
N VAL A 407 -37.09 -6.27 17.58
CA VAL A 407 -37.24 -5.62 18.89
C VAL A 407 -36.03 -6.03 19.77
N GLY A 408 -35.41 -5.06 20.41
CA GLY A 408 -34.26 -5.29 21.24
C GLY A 408 -33.45 -4.05 21.52
N THR A 409 -32.34 -4.23 22.23
CA THR A 409 -31.34 -3.21 22.47
C THR A 409 -30.12 -3.55 21.65
N TYR A 410 -29.61 -2.58 20.91
CA TYR A 410 -28.49 -2.68 20.00
C TYR A 410 -27.48 -1.62 20.32
N THR A 411 -26.19 -1.92 20.15
CA THR A 411 -25.11 -0.94 20.24
C THR A 411 -24.51 -0.73 18.86
N PHE A 412 -24.63 0.49 18.35
CA PHE A 412 -23.99 0.87 17.09
C PHE A 412 -22.59 1.36 17.38
N HIS A 413 -21.59 0.68 16.84
CA HIS A 413 -20.17 0.99 16.92
C HIS A 413 -19.72 1.68 15.65
N LEU A 414 -19.10 2.83 15.79
CA LEU A 414 -18.45 3.56 14.71
C LEU A 414 -17.00 3.83 15.13
N SER A 415 -16.07 3.11 14.53
CA SER A 415 -14.66 3.17 14.88
C SER A 415 -13.84 3.63 13.70
N VAL A 416 -12.87 4.52 13.94
CA VAL A 416 -11.81 4.82 12.99
C VAL A 416 -10.66 3.89 13.26
N LEU A 417 -10.24 3.16 12.24
CA LEU A 417 -9.15 2.20 12.31
C LEU A 417 -7.83 2.84 11.85
N ASP A 418 -6.74 2.15 12.15
CA ASP A 418 -5.42 2.46 11.65
C ASP A 418 -5.35 2.38 10.11
N GLU A 419 -4.20 2.73 9.56
CA GLU A 419 -3.95 2.75 8.11
C GLU A 419 -4.06 1.36 7.47
N ASN A 420 -3.99 0.29 8.27
CA ASN A 420 -4.11 -1.09 7.83
C ASN A 420 -5.53 -1.66 8.01
N GLY A 421 -6.44 -0.86 8.57
CA GLY A 421 -7.81 -1.27 8.82
C GLY A 421 -7.97 -2.33 9.93
N ARG A 422 -7.00 -2.43 10.86
CA ARG A 422 -6.95 -3.51 11.87
C ARG A 422 -7.17 -3.04 13.30
N VAL A 423 -6.59 -1.91 13.67
CA VAL A 423 -6.58 -1.43 15.07
C VAL A 423 -7.45 -0.18 15.22
N PRO A 424 -8.43 -0.16 16.14
CA PRO A 424 -9.25 1.02 16.37
C PRO A 424 -8.41 2.13 17.04
N ILE A 425 -8.36 3.30 16.38
CA ILE A 425 -7.71 4.52 16.89
C ILE A 425 -8.70 5.34 17.73
N SER A 426 -9.95 5.39 17.30
CA SER A 426 -11.02 6.15 17.95
C SER A 426 -12.34 5.44 17.74
N GLU A 427 -13.20 5.41 18.75
CA GLU A 427 -14.50 4.76 18.71
C GLU A 427 -15.58 5.64 19.37
N ASN A 428 -16.76 5.62 18.78
CA ASN A 428 -18.00 6.13 19.39
C ASN A 428 -19.09 5.08 19.27
N THR A 429 -19.85 4.94 20.37
CA THR A 429 -20.97 4.01 20.43
C THR A 429 -22.28 4.76 20.62
N TYR A 430 -23.36 4.21 20.09
CA TYR A 430 -24.72 4.74 20.18
C TYR A 430 -25.68 3.59 20.51
N THR A 431 -26.40 3.70 21.62
CA THR A 431 -27.38 2.69 22.03
C THR A 431 -28.73 2.95 21.34
N ILE A 432 -29.24 1.95 20.68
CA ILE A 432 -30.54 1.96 19.98
C ILE A 432 -31.47 0.99 20.67
N ILE A 433 -32.60 1.48 21.16
CA ILE A 433 -33.60 0.67 21.84
C ILE A 433 -34.89 0.68 21.00
N LYS A 434 -35.22 -0.47 20.42
CA LYS A 434 -36.50 -0.66 19.74
C LYS A 434 -37.51 -1.30 20.67
N GLU A 435 -38.57 -0.57 20.97
CA GLU A 435 -39.61 -1.02 21.90
C GLU A 435 -40.33 -2.27 21.39
N ALA A 436 -40.81 -3.08 22.34
CA ALA A 436 -41.60 -4.28 22.03
C ALA A 436 -43.02 -3.92 21.72
N LYS A 437 -43.62 -4.52 20.70
CA LYS A 437 -45.06 -4.51 20.51
C LYS A 437 -45.73 -5.49 21.50
N ILE A 438 -46.98 -5.25 21.85
CA ILE A 438 -47.73 -6.10 22.79
C ILE A 438 -47.63 -7.60 22.43
N TYR A 439 -47.62 -7.93 21.14
CA TYR A 439 -47.53 -9.30 20.68
C TYR A 439 -46.11 -9.92 20.74
N ASP A 440 -45.12 -9.13 21.01
CA ASP A 440 -43.72 -9.62 21.16
C ASP A 440 -43.48 -10.11 22.58
N TYR A 441 -44.32 -9.69 23.58
CA TYR A 441 -44.20 -10.16 24.95
C TYR A 441 -44.53 -11.65 25.08
N TRP A 442 -43.76 -12.36 25.86
CA TRP A 442 -43.91 -13.81 26.06
C TRP A 442 -45.29 -14.19 26.61
N TRP A 443 -45.86 -13.38 27.53
CA TRP A 443 -47.18 -13.61 28.10
C TRP A 443 -48.31 -13.48 27.05
N PHE A 444 -48.17 -12.57 26.08
CA PHE A 444 -49.12 -12.42 25.00
C PHE A 444 -49.06 -13.64 24.05
N LYS A 445 -47.84 -14.17 23.78
CA LYS A 445 -47.67 -15.40 22.99
C LYS A 445 -48.36 -16.59 23.71
N VAL A 446 -48.16 -16.68 25.02
CA VAL A 446 -48.80 -17.72 25.85
C VAL A 446 -50.33 -17.53 25.87
N TYR A 447 -50.80 -16.31 25.99
CA TYR A 447 -52.23 -15.99 25.92
C TYR A 447 -52.86 -16.37 24.57
N MET A 448 -52.15 -16.05 23.45
CA MET A 448 -52.61 -16.43 22.11
C MET A 448 -52.56 -17.95 21.88
N VAL A 449 -51.55 -18.64 22.41
CA VAL A 449 -51.49 -20.11 22.40
C VAL A 449 -52.64 -20.69 23.23
N GLY A 450 -52.97 -20.06 24.38
CA GLY A 450 -54.12 -20.46 25.20
C GLY A 450 -55.46 -20.30 24.46
N ILE A 451 -55.67 -19.15 23.81
CA ILE A 451 -56.86 -18.94 22.97
C ILE A 451 -56.87 -19.95 21.81
N PHE A 452 -55.73 -20.15 21.15
CA PHE A 452 -55.63 -21.14 20.07
C PHE A 452 -55.93 -22.54 20.57
N ALA A 453 -55.39 -22.94 21.71
CA ALA A 453 -55.68 -24.23 22.33
C ALA A 453 -57.16 -24.39 22.69
N LEU A 454 -57.80 -23.34 23.24
CA LEU A 454 -59.23 -23.33 23.53
C LEU A 454 -60.08 -23.42 22.26
N THR A 455 -59.69 -22.69 21.20
CA THR A 455 -60.39 -22.76 19.90
C THR A 455 -60.19 -24.14 19.25
N VAL A 456 -58.98 -24.72 19.33
CA VAL A 456 -58.75 -26.07 18.86
C VAL A 456 -59.55 -27.11 19.69
N ALA A 457 -59.56 -26.93 21.03
CA ALA A 457 -60.36 -27.81 21.90
C ALA A 457 -61.85 -27.70 21.60
N TYR A 458 -62.35 -26.47 21.35
CA TYR A 458 -63.72 -26.26 20.94
C TYR A 458 -64.03 -26.85 19.55
N LEU A 459 -63.13 -26.66 18.59
CA LEU A 459 -63.27 -27.24 17.26
C LEU A 459 -63.14 -28.76 17.30
N THR A 460 -62.24 -29.31 18.09
CA THR A 460 -62.11 -30.76 18.29
C THR A 460 -63.33 -31.34 18.99
N TRP A 461 -63.90 -30.60 19.96
CA TRP A 461 -65.17 -30.98 20.59
C TRP A 461 -66.33 -31.02 19.56
N ILE A 462 -66.43 -29.97 18.71
CA ILE A 462 -67.43 -29.96 17.60
C ILE A 462 -67.19 -31.11 16.63
N ILE A 463 -65.88 -31.33 16.25
CA ILE A 463 -65.51 -32.38 15.32
C ILE A 463 -65.76 -33.77 15.92
N PHE A 464 -65.42 -33.96 17.19
CA PHE A 464 -65.70 -35.23 17.89
C PHE A 464 -67.17 -35.53 17.96
N HIS A 465 -67.99 -34.56 18.13
CA HIS A 465 -69.48 -34.70 18.13
C HIS A 465 -70.05 -34.90 16.73
N THR A 466 -69.38 -34.47 15.69
CA THR A 466 -69.87 -34.59 14.30
C THR A 466 -69.22 -35.77 13.53
N GLN A 467 -68.25 -36.53 14.12
CA GLN A 467 -67.34 -37.30 13.32
C GLN A 467 -66.91 -38.69 13.76
N ILE A 468 -67.75 -39.60 13.76
CA ILE A 468 -67.42 -41.00 13.53
C ILE A 468 -67.16 -41.31 12.01
N LYS A 469 -67.54 -40.36 11.13
CA LYS A 469 -67.45 -40.61 9.67
C LYS A 469 -66.21 -40.10 8.94
N ARG A 470 -65.32 -39.27 9.56
CA ARG A 470 -64.18 -38.65 8.83
C ARG A 470 -62.78 -39.18 9.17
N THR A 471 -62.64 -40.20 9.98
CA THR A 471 -61.35 -40.75 10.41
C THR A 471 -60.54 -41.35 9.26
N LEU A 472 -61.20 -41.78 8.23
CA LEU A 472 -60.53 -42.40 7.05
C LEU A 472 -59.88 -41.36 6.09
N ASP A 473 -60.41 -40.16 6.03
CA ASP A 473 -59.85 -39.13 5.16
C ASP A 473 -58.62 -38.44 5.78
N PHE A 474 -58.53 -38.44 7.12
CA PHE A 474 -57.41 -37.84 7.82
C PHE A 474 -56.13 -38.70 7.65
N GLN A 475 -56.24 -39.99 7.77
CA GLN A 475 -55.07 -40.90 7.58
C GLN A 475 -54.50 -40.84 6.16
N LYS A 476 -55.34 -40.62 5.15
CA LYS A 476 -54.86 -40.42 3.78
C LYS A 476 -54.07 -39.15 3.61
N LYS A 477 -54.51 -38.03 4.24
CA LYS A 477 -53.85 -36.74 4.16
C LYS A 477 -52.48 -36.72 4.88
N GLU A 478 -52.39 -37.46 5.99
CA GLU A 478 -51.14 -37.58 6.74
C GLU A 478 -50.07 -38.37 5.95
N LEU A 479 -50.50 -39.41 5.27
CA LEU A 479 -49.61 -40.20 4.41
C LEU A 479 -49.06 -39.38 3.20
N GLU A 480 -49.92 -38.55 2.60
CA GLU A 480 -49.54 -37.65 1.52
C GLU A 480 -48.56 -36.54 1.98
N PHE A 481 -48.77 -36.04 3.22
CA PHE A 481 -47.92 -35.01 3.79
C PHE A 481 -46.51 -35.55 4.09
N VAL A 482 -46.40 -36.71 4.68
CA VAL A 482 -45.09 -37.38 4.93
C VAL A 482 -44.38 -37.67 3.62
N LYS A 483 -45.12 -38.12 2.59
CA LYS A 483 -44.56 -38.35 1.28
C LYS A 483 -43.99 -37.11 0.63
N LYS A 484 -44.73 -35.98 0.76
CA LYS A 484 -44.33 -34.68 0.24
C LYS A 484 -43.13 -34.06 0.99
N GLN A 485 -43.01 -34.29 2.32
CA GLN A 485 -41.81 -33.89 3.09
C GLN A 485 -40.56 -34.68 2.68
N LEU A 486 -40.73 -35.96 2.40
CA LEU A 486 -39.62 -36.82 1.95
C LEU A 486 -39.10 -36.34 0.57
N GLU A 487 -40.05 -36.03 -0.33
CA GLU A 487 -39.73 -35.50 -1.65
C GLU A 487 -38.99 -34.13 -1.56
N MET A 488 -39.45 -33.22 -0.69
CA MET A 488 -38.88 -31.90 -0.50
C MET A 488 -37.48 -31.98 0.12
N GLY A 489 -37.21 -32.90 1.04
CA GLY A 489 -35.89 -33.15 1.60
C GLY A 489 -34.88 -33.62 0.52
N ASN A 490 -35.33 -34.51 -0.35
CA ASN A 490 -34.49 -35.03 -1.44
C ASN A 490 -34.20 -33.96 -2.53
N GLU A 491 -35.19 -33.09 -2.83
CA GLU A 491 -35.01 -31.96 -3.73
C GLU A 491 -34.03 -30.94 -3.18
N THR A 492 -34.01 -30.71 -1.87
CA THR A 492 -33.08 -29.79 -1.23
C THR A 492 -31.63 -30.26 -1.37
N VAL A 493 -31.38 -31.55 -1.09
CA VAL A 493 -30.05 -32.17 -1.26
C VAL A 493 -29.59 -32.07 -2.72
N LEU A 494 -30.48 -32.34 -3.66
CA LEU A 494 -30.16 -32.24 -5.09
C LEU A 494 -29.88 -30.80 -5.53
N THR A 495 -30.59 -29.83 -4.98
CA THR A 495 -30.39 -28.41 -5.29
C THR A 495 -29.05 -27.91 -4.76
N ILE A 496 -28.65 -28.34 -3.57
CA ILE A 496 -27.34 -28.02 -3.01
C ILE A 496 -26.24 -28.63 -3.89
N ALA A 497 -26.34 -29.89 -4.26
CA ALA A 497 -25.38 -30.54 -5.13
C ALA A 497 -25.23 -29.82 -6.49
N ARG A 498 -26.34 -29.44 -7.10
CA ARG A 498 -26.32 -28.66 -8.37
C ARG A 498 -25.70 -27.27 -8.21
N THR A 499 -25.87 -26.62 -7.07
CA THR A 499 -25.26 -25.31 -6.79
C THR A 499 -23.74 -25.42 -6.68
N VAL A 500 -23.27 -26.50 -6.08
CA VAL A 500 -21.83 -26.82 -6.00
C VAL A 500 -21.26 -27.12 -7.38
N ASP A 501 -21.96 -27.98 -8.13
CA ASP A 501 -21.57 -28.32 -9.51
C ASP A 501 -21.57 -27.08 -10.45
N ALA A 502 -22.44 -26.10 -10.21
CA ALA A 502 -22.48 -24.86 -10.99
C ALA A 502 -21.30 -23.91 -10.70
N LYS A 503 -20.70 -24.01 -9.51
CA LYS A 503 -19.52 -23.23 -9.15
C LYS A 503 -18.23 -23.74 -9.83
N ASP A 504 -18.17 -25.03 -10.12
CA ASP A 504 -17.03 -25.68 -10.77
C ASP A 504 -17.37 -25.94 -12.24
N VAL A 505 -16.86 -25.11 -13.14
CA VAL A 505 -17.17 -25.11 -14.58
C VAL A 505 -16.92 -26.47 -15.25
N ASN A 506 -16.05 -27.29 -14.66
CA ASN A 506 -15.67 -28.59 -15.22
C ASN A 506 -16.54 -29.76 -14.75
N THR A 507 -17.48 -29.54 -13.82
CA THR A 507 -18.20 -30.62 -13.13
C THR A 507 -19.72 -30.62 -13.31
N SER A 508 -20.25 -29.99 -14.38
CA SER A 508 -21.70 -30.02 -14.64
C SER A 508 -22.26 -31.43 -14.56
N GLN A 509 -23.20 -31.69 -13.66
CA GLN A 509 -23.83 -32.96 -13.34
C GLN A 509 -22.89 -34.07 -12.82
N HIS A 510 -21.68 -33.71 -12.37
CA HIS A 510 -20.72 -34.70 -11.83
C HIS A 510 -21.26 -35.38 -10.59
N SER A 511 -21.72 -34.63 -9.62
CA SER A 511 -22.23 -35.18 -8.35
C SER A 511 -23.42 -36.11 -8.55
N LEU A 512 -24.27 -35.82 -9.54
CA LEU A 512 -25.39 -36.66 -9.87
C LEU A 512 -24.91 -38.01 -10.44
N ARG A 513 -24.01 -37.99 -11.42
CA ARG A 513 -23.48 -39.25 -12.01
C ARG A 513 -22.73 -40.10 -10.99
N VAL A 514 -21.91 -39.46 -10.14
CA VAL A 514 -21.19 -40.18 -9.07
C VAL A 514 -22.18 -40.87 -8.14
N SER A 515 -23.28 -40.18 -7.74
CA SER A 515 -24.29 -40.75 -6.88
C SER A 515 -25.02 -41.97 -7.54
N GLU A 516 -25.33 -41.87 -8.83
CA GLU A 516 -25.97 -42.96 -9.58
C GLU A 516 -25.07 -44.18 -9.67
N TYR A 517 -23.79 -44.01 -10.04
CA TYR A 517 -22.83 -45.12 -10.11
C TYR A 517 -22.55 -45.71 -8.74
N SER A 518 -22.42 -44.91 -7.70
CA SER A 518 -22.22 -45.40 -6.33
C SER A 518 -23.37 -46.30 -5.89
N VAL A 519 -24.62 -45.92 -6.17
CA VAL A 519 -25.82 -46.73 -5.85
C VAL A 519 -25.88 -48.00 -6.68
N MET A 520 -25.53 -47.95 -7.97
CA MET A 520 -25.46 -49.15 -8.80
C MET A 520 -24.49 -50.16 -8.24
N ILE A 521 -23.28 -49.71 -7.86
CA ILE A 521 -22.26 -50.58 -7.26
C ILE A 521 -22.73 -51.15 -5.92
N ALA A 522 -23.31 -50.29 -5.05
CA ALA A 522 -23.81 -50.73 -3.75
C ALA A 522 -24.90 -51.82 -3.86
N LYS A 523 -25.80 -51.67 -4.83
CA LYS A 523 -26.85 -52.70 -5.10
C LYS A 523 -26.26 -54.03 -5.53
N GLU A 524 -25.23 -54.02 -6.40
CA GLU A 524 -24.52 -55.25 -6.81
C GLU A 524 -23.74 -55.90 -5.65
N LEU A 525 -23.30 -55.07 -4.68
CA LEU A 525 -22.62 -55.54 -3.47
C LEU A 525 -23.60 -56.01 -2.37
N GLY A 526 -24.91 -55.95 -2.60
CA GLY A 526 -25.95 -56.47 -1.70
C GLY A 526 -26.31 -55.52 -0.54
N TYR A 527 -26.03 -54.20 -0.67
CA TYR A 527 -26.45 -53.21 0.32
C TYR A 527 -27.99 -53.09 0.32
N SER A 528 -28.56 -52.81 1.48
CA SER A 528 -29.99 -52.56 1.62
C SER A 528 -30.40 -51.24 0.91
N ASP A 529 -31.68 -51.08 0.62
CA ASP A 529 -32.21 -49.88 0.00
C ASP A 529 -31.94 -48.61 0.86
N GLU A 530 -31.95 -48.76 2.18
CA GLU A 530 -31.65 -47.65 3.11
C GLU A 530 -30.16 -47.26 3.05
N GLU A 531 -29.26 -48.23 3.02
CA GLU A 531 -27.82 -48.01 2.88
C GLU A 531 -27.50 -47.41 1.50
N CYS A 532 -28.17 -47.86 0.45
CA CYS A 532 -28.05 -47.30 -0.90
C CYS A 532 -28.51 -45.83 -0.95
N GLU A 533 -29.57 -45.47 -0.25
CA GLU A 533 -30.08 -44.10 -0.20
C GLU A 533 -29.16 -43.18 0.62
N ASN A 534 -28.59 -43.69 1.71
CA ASN A 534 -27.59 -42.98 2.50
C ASN A 534 -26.31 -42.73 1.70
N LEU A 535 -25.84 -43.74 0.98
CA LEU A 535 -24.70 -43.61 0.08
C LEU A 535 -24.96 -42.62 -1.06
N ARG A 536 -26.19 -42.64 -1.61
CA ARG A 536 -26.62 -41.69 -2.62
C ARG A 536 -26.47 -40.25 -2.15
N LYS A 537 -26.97 -39.93 -0.94
CA LYS A 537 -26.89 -38.61 -0.34
C LYS A 537 -25.45 -38.20 -0.08
N ALA A 538 -24.64 -39.08 0.46
CA ALA A 538 -23.22 -38.82 0.70
C ALA A 538 -22.46 -38.54 -0.62
N ALA A 539 -22.74 -39.33 -1.67
CA ALA A 539 -22.13 -39.16 -2.97
C ALA A 539 -22.55 -37.87 -3.68
N LEU A 540 -23.81 -37.42 -3.49
CA LEU A 540 -24.28 -36.15 -4.00
C LEU A 540 -23.55 -34.94 -3.36
N LEU A 541 -23.19 -35.07 -2.10
CA LEU A 541 -22.61 -33.97 -1.31
C LEU A 541 -21.08 -34.05 -1.16
N HIS A 542 -20.41 -35.06 -1.77
CA HIS A 542 -18.98 -35.31 -1.54
C HIS A 542 -18.08 -34.11 -1.83
N ASP A 543 -18.52 -33.25 -2.73
CA ASP A 543 -17.77 -32.08 -3.21
C ASP A 543 -18.27 -30.76 -2.60
N ILE A 544 -19.17 -30.81 -1.59
CA ILE A 544 -19.79 -29.59 -1.03
C ILE A 544 -18.77 -28.55 -0.50
N GLY A 545 -17.63 -29.04 -0.01
CA GLY A 545 -16.55 -28.18 0.47
C GLY A 545 -15.91 -27.31 -0.59
N LYS A 546 -16.17 -27.56 -1.90
CA LYS A 546 -15.74 -26.68 -2.99
C LYS A 546 -16.35 -25.29 -2.93
N ILE A 547 -17.46 -25.11 -2.22
CA ILE A 547 -18.04 -23.79 -1.91
C ILE A 547 -17.01 -22.90 -1.20
N GLY A 548 -16.21 -23.47 -0.31
CA GLY A 548 -15.18 -22.78 0.45
C GLY A 548 -13.84 -22.57 -0.29
N ILE A 549 -13.74 -22.98 -1.55
CA ILE A 549 -12.55 -22.78 -2.36
C ILE A 549 -12.72 -21.50 -3.20
N PRO A 550 -11.73 -20.61 -3.21
CA PRO A 550 -11.75 -19.41 -4.05
C PRO A 550 -11.88 -19.75 -5.53
N ASP A 551 -12.74 -19.04 -6.26
CA ASP A 551 -13.03 -19.30 -7.68
C ASP A 551 -11.78 -19.25 -8.57
N ARG A 552 -10.82 -18.40 -8.22
CA ARG A 552 -9.53 -18.27 -8.90
C ARG A 552 -8.67 -19.56 -8.86
N ILE A 553 -8.90 -20.40 -7.85
CA ILE A 553 -8.20 -21.68 -7.70
C ILE A 553 -9.07 -22.81 -8.28
N LEU A 554 -10.36 -22.78 -7.98
CA LEU A 554 -11.30 -23.79 -8.42
C LEU A 554 -11.40 -23.87 -9.95
N ASN A 555 -11.47 -22.72 -10.61
CA ASN A 555 -11.67 -22.60 -12.05
C ASN A 555 -10.41 -22.17 -12.82
N LYS A 556 -9.23 -22.39 -12.24
CA LYS A 556 -7.96 -22.03 -12.89
C LYS A 556 -7.76 -22.89 -14.14
N PRO A 557 -7.55 -22.31 -15.32
CA PRO A 557 -7.36 -23.05 -16.57
C PRO A 557 -6.00 -23.75 -16.67
N GLU A 558 -5.03 -23.34 -15.84
CA GLU A 558 -3.68 -23.88 -15.82
C GLU A 558 -3.52 -24.89 -14.66
N ARG A 559 -2.40 -25.61 -14.66
CA ARG A 559 -2.09 -26.51 -13.54
C ARG A 559 -1.92 -25.69 -12.24
N LEU A 560 -2.51 -26.20 -11.16
CA LEU A 560 -2.39 -25.62 -9.83
C LEU A 560 -0.94 -25.74 -9.34
N THR A 561 -0.45 -24.71 -8.65
CA THR A 561 0.79 -24.82 -7.87
C THR A 561 0.59 -25.77 -6.69
N ASP A 562 1.68 -26.16 -6.02
CA ASP A 562 1.59 -27.04 -4.86
C ASP A 562 0.78 -26.41 -3.72
N GLU A 563 0.90 -25.09 -3.51
CA GLU A 563 0.13 -24.35 -2.52
C GLU A 563 -1.35 -24.26 -2.91
N GLU A 564 -1.63 -23.96 -4.16
CA GLU A 564 -3.01 -23.93 -4.68
C GLU A 564 -3.65 -25.31 -4.63
N TYR A 565 -2.86 -26.35 -4.90
CA TYR A 565 -3.32 -27.72 -4.80
C TYR A 565 -3.62 -28.12 -3.35
N ALA A 566 -2.83 -27.65 -2.39
CA ALA A 566 -3.12 -27.83 -0.96
C ALA A 566 -4.45 -27.16 -0.56
N ILE A 567 -4.70 -25.94 -1.07
CA ILE A 567 -5.98 -25.24 -0.86
C ILE A 567 -7.12 -26.02 -1.54
N MET A 568 -6.91 -26.53 -2.74
CA MET A 568 -7.90 -27.37 -3.43
C MET A 568 -8.24 -28.60 -2.60
N LYS A 569 -7.24 -29.31 -2.06
CA LYS A 569 -7.47 -30.48 -1.19
C LYS A 569 -8.28 -30.17 0.06
N SER A 570 -8.18 -28.95 0.58
CA SER A 570 -8.91 -28.54 1.79
C SER A 570 -10.44 -28.59 1.63
N HIS A 571 -10.97 -28.74 0.40
CA HIS A 571 -12.42 -28.91 0.22
C HIS A 571 -12.96 -30.16 0.94
N VAL A 572 -12.14 -31.21 1.07
CA VAL A 572 -12.55 -32.43 1.78
C VAL A 572 -12.82 -32.13 3.25
N GLU A 573 -11.90 -31.41 3.91
CA GLU A 573 -12.06 -31.00 5.33
C GLU A 573 -13.18 -29.96 5.51
N LYS A 574 -13.41 -29.10 4.52
CA LYS A 574 -14.47 -28.10 4.56
C LYS A 574 -15.86 -28.68 4.26
N GLY A 575 -15.91 -29.82 3.61
CA GLY A 575 -17.13 -30.53 3.28
C GLY A 575 -17.55 -31.55 4.33
N ALA A 576 -16.61 -32.00 5.16
CA ALA A 576 -16.85 -32.92 6.28
C ALA A 576 -17.37 -32.15 7.51
#